data_4b433219f054cc3f2d482d80084ba603
#
_entry.id   4b433219f054cc3f2d482d80084ba603
#
_cell.length_a   1.000
_cell.length_b   1.000
_cell.length_c   1.000
_cell.angle_alpha   90.00
_cell.angle_beta   90.00
_cell.angle_gamma   90.00
#
_symmetry.space_group_name_H-M   'P 1'
#
loop_
_entity.id
_entity.type
_entity.pdbx_description
1 polymer ?
#
loop_
_entity_poly.entity_id
_entity_poly.type
_entity_poly.pdbx_seq_one_letter_code
_entity_poly.pdbx_strand_id
1 'polypeptide(L)'
;IDSPGPGIAVIRGIRDCKDWDVRIIGLSYESLEPGIYMHDIVDKTYQIPYPSAGSEALLNRLIQINETEKINVIVPNFDAELQNFIKISNELKKIGIGTFLPTLSQLEARDKVNLFNFGKQHNLLVPEDRIIYKVEDLKSVIDQFGSPIVVKGKYYEAVVAHTLEQAQKAFHKLQAKWGLPIIVQQFINGTEINIAAL
;
A
#
# COMPACT_ATOMS: atom_id res chain seq x y z
N ILE A 1 -2.62 -7.91 -9.87
CA ILE A 1 -2.51 -9.24 -9.23
C ILE A 1 -1.05 -9.50 -8.91
N ASP A 2 -0.56 -8.77 -7.98
CA ASP A 2 0.86 -8.76 -7.63
C ASP A 2 1.17 -9.77 -6.51
N SER A 3 2.38 -10.30 -6.50
CA SER A 3 2.91 -11.11 -5.41
C SER A 3 4.02 -10.31 -4.70
N PRO A 4 3.90 -10.08 -3.38
CA PRO A 4 3.06 -10.74 -2.37
C PRO A 4 1.73 -10.02 -2.03
N GLY A 5 1.10 -9.35 -2.97
CA GLY A 5 -0.14 -8.61 -2.73
C GLY A 5 -1.36 -9.49 -2.41
N PRO A 6 -2.43 -8.92 -1.80
CA PRO A 6 -3.63 -9.67 -1.43
C PRO A 6 -4.53 -10.06 -2.63
N GLY A 7 -4.24 -9.58 -3.84
CA GLY A 7 -5.10 -9.75 -5.02
C GLY A 7 -5.49 -11.20 -5.32
N ILE A 8 -4.54 -12.14 -5.25
CA ILE A 8 -4.83 -13.56 -5.48
C ILE A 8 -5.79 -14.12 -4.40
N ALA A 9 -5.61 -13.71 -3.14
CA ALA A 9 -6.50 -14.15 -2.06
C ALA A 9 -7.92 -13.61 -2.24
N VAL A 10 -8.06 -12.35 -2.65
CA VAL A 10 -9.35 -11.73 -2.97
C VAL A 10 -10.04 -12.48 -4.12
N ILE A 11 -9.32 -12.77 -5.21
CA ILE A 11 -9.86 -13.52 -6.35
C ILE A 11 -10.35 -14.91 -5.92
N ARG A 12 -9.56 -15.64 -5.14
CA ARG A 12 -9.97 -16.95 -4.61
C ARG A 12 -11.22 -16.85 -3.74
N GLY A 13 -11.28 -15.87 -2.84
CA GLY A 13 -12.46 -15.64 -2.01
C GLY A 13 -13.72 -15.35 -2.85
N ILE A 14 -13.60 -14.59 -3.95
CA ILE A 14 -14.71 -14.35 -4.88
C ILE A 14 -15.11 -15.64 -5.60
N ARG A 15 -14.16 -16.45 -6.08
CA ARG A 15 -14.43 -17.72 -6.74
C ARG A 15 -15.07 -18.78 -5.83
N ASP A 16 -14.75 -18.75 -4.53
CA ASP A 16 -15.33 -19.66 -3.54
C ASP A 16 -16.78 -19.29 -3.17
N CYS A 17 -17.21 -18.06 -3.46
CA CYS A 17 -18.58 -17.61 -3.23
C CYS A 17 -19.51 -18.19 -4.32
N LYS A 18 -20.37 -19.13 -3.93
CA LYS A 18 -21.29 -19.82 -4.84
C LYS A 18 -22.49 -18.99 -5.28
N ASP A 19 -22.73 -17.89 -4.57
CA ASP A 19 -23.88 -16.99 -4.85
C ASP A 19 -23.58 -16.00 -5.97
N TRP A 20 -22.34 -15.94 -6.45
CA TRP A 20 -21.89 -14.98 -7.45
C TRP A 20 -21.36 -15.69 -8.70
N ASP A 21 -21.97 -15.38 -9.82
CA ASP A 21 -21.43 -15.69 -11.15
C ASP A 21 -20.76 -14.42 -11.70
N VAL A 22 -19.45 -14.31 -11.52
CA VAL A 22 -18.69 -13.11 -11.88
C VAL A 22 -17.55 -13.43 -12.84
N ARG A 23 -17.36 -12.55 -13.80
CA ARG A 23 -16.18 -12.52 -14.66
C ARG A 23 -15.08 -11.71 -13.98
N ILE A 24 -13.93 -12.31 -13.75
CA ILE A 24 -12.81 -11.69 -13.05
C ILE A 24 -11.75 -11.22 -14.04
N ILE A 25 -11.51 -9.91 -14.05
CA ILE A 25 -10.49 -9.26 -14.86
C ILE A 25 -9.30 -8.91 -13.96
N GLY A 26 -8.16 -9.56 -14.20
CA GLY A 26 -6.91 -9.26 -13.50
C GLY A 26 -6.21 -8.05 -14.09
N LEU A 27 -5.87 -7.08 -13.26
CA LEU A 27 -5.05 -5.93 -13.63
C LEU A 27 -3.63 -6.09 -13.07
N SER A 28 -2.63 -5.84 -13.87
CA SER A 28 -1.22 -6.04 -13.53
C SER A 28 -0.38 -4.88 -14.04
N TYR A 29 0.73 -4.60 -13.37
CA TYR A 29 1.71 -3.60 -13.80
C TYR A 29 2.76 -4.19 -14.73
N GLU A 30 3.06 -5.48 -14.57
CA GLU A 30 4.12 -6.17 -15.29
C GLU A 30 3.65 -7.49 -15.90
N SER A 31 4.29 -7.89 -17.00
CA SER A 31 4.00 -9.13 -17.69
C SER A 31 4.50 -10.39 -16.97
N LEU A 32 5.32 -10.25 -15.93
CA LEU A 32 5.89 -11.36 -15.17
C LEU A 32 5.23 -11.58 -13.81
N GLU A 33 4.14 -10.88 -13.52
CA GLU A 33 3.39 -11.11 -12.27
C GLU A 33 2.67 -12.45 -12.29
N PRO A 34 2.83 -13.29 -11.24
CA PRO A 34 2.29 -14.65 -11.23
C PRO A 34 0.78 -14.74 -11.47
N GLY A 35 0.04 -13.76 -10.94
CA GLY A 35 -1.43 -13.76 -11.01
C GLY A 35 -1.99 -13.69 -12.42
N ILE A 36 -1.25 -13.15 -13.41
CA ILE A 36 -1.72 -13.08 -14.80
C ILE A 36 -1.76 -14.44 -15.51
N TYR A 37 -1.04 -15.43 -14.96
CA TYR A 37 -0.97 -16.79 -15.51
C TYR A 37 -1.92 -17.77 -14.81
N MET A 38 -2.69 -17.31 -13.84
CA MET A 38 -3.64 -18.13 -13.08
C MET A 38 -4.99 -18.21 -13.81
N HIS A 39 -5.00 -18.81 -14.99
CA HIS A 39 -6.17 -18.90 -15.88
C HIS A 39 -7.32 -19.73 -15.32
N ASP A 40 -7.10 -20.48 -14.25
CA ASP A 40 -8.10 -21.23 -13.50
C ASP A 40 -8.99 -20.34 -12.61
N ILE A 41 -8.49 -19.16 -12.22
CA ILE A 41 -9.22 -18.23 -11.34
C ILE A 41 -9.42 -16.84 -11.93
N VAL A 42 -8.70 -16.47 -13.00
CA VAL A 42 -8.79 -15.17 -13.69
C VAL A 42 -9.21 -15.40 -15.13
N ASP A 43 -10.30 -14.79 -15.55
CA ASP A 43 -10.86 -14.98 -16.90
C ASP A 43 -10.09 -14.22 -17.99
N LYS A 44 -9.57 -13.05 -17.64
CA LYS A 44 -8.80 -12.19 -18.54
C LYS A 44 -7.85 -11.31 -17.75
N THR A 45 -6.72 -10.94 -18.37
CA THR A 45 -5.74 -10.05 -17.73
C THR A 45 -5.38 -8.89 -18.64
N TYR A 46 -5.12 -7.74 -18.04
CA TYR A 46 -4.68 -6.53 -18.74
C TYR A 46 -3.54 -5.86 -17.98
N GLN A 47 -2.59 -5.33 -18.73
CA GLN A 47 -1.57 -4.48 -18.16
C GLN A 47 -2.09 -3.04 -18.05
N ILE A 48 -1.82 -2.42 -16.90
CA ILE A 48 -2.15 -1.03 -16.57
C ILE A 48 -0.89 -0.23 -16.27
N PRO A 49 -0.93 1.10 -16.42
CA PRO A 49 0.21 1.96 -16.06
C PRO A 49 0.57 1.87 -14.60
N TYR A 50 1.86 1.98 -14.28
CA TYR A 50 2.34 2.11 -12.90
C TYR A 50 1.69 3.32 -12.19
N PRO A 51 1.54 3.29 -10.86
CA PRO A 51 1.00 4.43 -10.10
C PRO A 51 1.76 5.74 -10.34
N SER A 52 3.06 5.67 -10.63
CA SER A 52 3.89 6.83 -10.96
C SER A 52 3.53 7.53 -12.27
N ALA A 53 2.81 6.86 -13.17
CA ALA A 53 2.32 7.47 -14.41
C ALA A 53 1.13 8.41 -14.18
N GLY A 54 0.55 8.40 -12.97
CA GLY A 54 -0.51 9.29 -12.56
C GLY A 54 -1.93 8.79 -12.85
N SER A 55 -2.89 9.52 -12.29
CA SER A 55 -4.30 9.15 -12.33
C SER A 55 -4.94 9.24 -13.72
N GLU A 56 -4.49 10.18 -14.56
CA GLU A 56 -5.01 10.35 -15.93
C GLU A 56 -4.65 9.16 -16.82
N ALA A 57 -3.40 8.72 -16.80
CA ALA A 57 -2.95 7.55 -17.56
C ALA A 57 -3.72 6.28 -17.14
N LEU A 58 -3.95 6.12 -15.82
CA LEU A 58 -4.75 5.03 -15.29
C LEU A 58 -6.20 5.09 -15.79
N LEU A 59 -6.86 6.26 -15.69
CA LEU A 59 -8.24 6.45 -16.15
C LEU A 59 -8.41 6.11 -17.62
N ASN A 60 -7.55 6.65 -18.48
CA ASN A 60 -7.59 6.40 -19.92
C ASN A 60 -7.47 4.90 -20.23
N ARG A 61 -6.57 4.20 -19.52
CA ARG A 61 -6.41 2.76 -19.68
C ARG A 61 -7.63 1.97 -19.23
N LEU A 62 -8.23 2.35 -18.11
CA LEU A 62 -9.45 1.71 -17.60
C LEU A 62 -10.64 1.93 -18.51
N ILE A 63 -10.78 3.11 -19.12
CA ILE A 63 -11.82 3.37 -20.13
C ILE A 63 -11.69 2.40 -21.32
N GLN A 64 -10.46 2.26 -21.87
CA GLN A 64 -10.20 1.33 -22.97
C GLN A 64 -10.57 -0.13 -22.61
N ILE A 65 -10.18 -0.57 -21.41
CA ILE A 65 -10.52 -1.92 -20.95
C ILE A 65 -12.04 -2.06 -20.77
N ASN A 66 -12.69 -1.05 -20.22
CA ASN A 66 -14.13 -1.06 -19.97
C ASN A 66 -14.98 -1.09 -21.25
N GLU A 67 -14.48 -0.55 -22.36
CA GLU A 67 -15.15 -0.66 -23.67
C GLU A 67 -15.39 -2.12 -24.07
N THR A 68 -14.45 -3.01 -23.75
CA THR A 68 -14.52 -4.43 -24.08
C THR A 68 -15.13 -5.27 -22.96
N GLU A 69 -14.66 -5.07 -21.72
CA GLU A 69 -14.94 -5.98 -20.60
C GLU A 69 -16.20 -5.61 -19.80
N LYS A 70 -16.71 -4.37 -19.94
CA LYS A 70 -17.92 -3.89 -19.24
C LYS A 70 -17.81 -4.08 -17.72
N ILE A 71 -16.77 -3.53 -17.15
CA ILE A 71 -16.42 -3.67 -15.72
C ILE A 71 -17.53 -3.05 -14.85
N ASN A 72 -18.01 -3.77 -13.85
CA ASN A 72 -18.97 -3.27 -12.88
C ASN A 72 -18.30 -2.76 -11.60
N VAL A 73 -17.23 -3.42 -11.16
CA VAL A 73 -16.52 -3.10 -9.90
C VAL A 73 -15.01 -3.22 -10.09
N ILE A 74 -14.27 -2.29 -9.51
CA ILE A 74 -12.81 -2.38 -9.38
C ILE A 74 -12.45 -2.47 -7.90
N VAL A 75 -11.56 -3.41 -7.57
CA VAL A 75 -11.02 -3.60 -6.21
C VAL A 75 -9.50 -3.37 -6.26
N PRO A 76 -9.01 -2.18 -5.91
CA PRO A 76 -7.58 -1.93 -5.76
C PRO A 76 -7.02 -2.73 -4.58
N ASN A 77 -5.83 -3.32 -4.76
CA ASN A 77 -5.21 -4.18 -3.75
C ASN A 77 -3.84 -3.65 -3.27
N PHE A 78 -3.44 -2.48 -3.72
CA PHE A 78 -2.12 -1.93 -3.48
C PHE A 78 -2.22 -0.54 -2.87
N ASP A 79 -1.56 -0.31 -1.73
CA ASP A 79 -1.57 1.02 -1.08
C ASP A 79 -1.09 2.14 -2.02
N ALA A 80 -0.08 1.84 -2.85
CA ALA A 80 0.49 2.82 -3.77
C ALA A 80 -0.47 3.27 -4.88
N GLU A 81 -1.49 2.50 -5.20
CA GLU A 81 -2.47 2.85 -6.24
C GLU A 81 -3.71 3.59 -5.71
N LEU A 82 -4.00 3.46 -4.39
CA LEU A 82 -5.23 3.99 -3.80
C LEU A 82 -5.43 5.47 -4.06
N GLN A 83 -4.38 6.28 -3.98
CA GLN A 83 -4.47 7.72 -4.21
C GLN A 83 -4.96 8.04 -5.64
N ASN A 84 -4.47 7.30 -6.64
CA ASN A 84 -4.90 7.49 -8.03
C ASN A 84 -6.34 7.06 -8.22
N PHE A 85 -6.76 5.91 -7.67
CA PHE A 85 -8.14 5.46 -7.74
C PHE A 85 -9.11 6.40 -7.02
N ILE A 86 -8.74 6.94 -5.87
CA ILE A 86 -9.56 7.94 -5.15
C ILE A 86 -9.77 9.18 -6.03
N LYS A 87 -8.72 9.68 -6.67
CA LYS A 87 -8.80 10.86 -7.55
C LYS A 87 -9.75 10.68 -8.73
N ILE A 88 -9.81 9.48 -9.31
CA ILE A 88 -10.64 9.18 -10.49
C ILE A 88 -11.96 8.48 -10.15
N SER A 89 -12.28 8.32 -8.88
CA SER A 89 -13.47 7.56 -8.43
C SER A 89 -14.78 8.11 -9.00
N ASN A 90 -14.90 9.42 -9.13
CA ASN A 90 -16.08 10.06 -9.71
C ASN A 90 -16.20 9.79 -11.22
N GLU A 91 -15.08 9.77 -11.94
CA GLU A 91 -15.03 9.46 -13.38
C GLU A 91 -15.36 7.99 -13.61
N LEU A 92 -14.85 7.08 -12.79
CA LEU A 92 -15.20 5.67 -12.83
C LEU A 92 -16.68 5.46 -12.61
N LYS A 93 -17.27 6.13 -11.63
CA LYS A 93 -18.72 6.06 -11.36
C LYS A 93 -19.56 6.54 -12.56
N LYS A 94 -19.13 7.59 -13.26
CA LYS A 94 -19.84 8.11 -14.46
C LYS A 94 -19.89 7.08 -15.59
N ILE A 95 -18.89 6.21 -15.69
CA ILE A 95 -18.84 5.14 -16.72
C ILE A 95 -19.35 3.79 -16.19
N GLY A 96 -20.03 3.78 -15.04
CA GLY A 96 -20.68 2.61 -14.47
C GLY A 96 -19.79 1.70 -13.64
N ILE A 97 -18.57 2.11 -13.32
CA ILE A 97 -17.64 1.31 -12.52
C ILE A 97 -17.74 1.70 -11.05
N GLY A 98 -18.18 0.77 -10.21
CA GLY A 98 -18.20 0.90 -8.76
C GLY A 98 -16.83 0.70 -8.12
N THR A 99 -16.58 1.40 -7.02
CA THR A 99 -15.39 1.22 -6.18
C THR A 99 -15.78 1.30 -4.71
N PHE A 100 -15.04 0.61 -3.85
CA PHE A 100 -15.12 0.78 -2.41
C PHE A 100 -13.76 1.31 -1.92
N LEU A 101 -13.68 2.62 -1.74
CA LEU A 101 -12.44 3.34 -1.45
C LEU A 101 -12.61 4.22 -0.23
N PRO A 102 -11.56 4.39 0.58
CA PRO A 102 -11.54 5.44 1.59
C PRO A 102 -11.56 6.82 0.93
N THR A 103 -11.95 7.84 1.66
CA THR A 103 -11.72 9.23 1.25
C THR A 103 -10.22 9.54 1.32
N LEU A 104 -9.79 10.61 0.62
CA LEU A 104 -8.39 11.05 0.69
C LEU A 104 -7.98 11.37 2.13
N SER A 105 -8.86 12.04 2.90
CA SER A 105 -8.60 12.37 4.31
C SER A 105 -8.46 11.12 5.20
N GLN A 106 -9.25 10.07 4.95
CA GLN A 106 -9.09 8.79 5.66
C GLN A 106 -7.79 8.09 5.29
N LEU A 107 -7.39 8.14 4.01
CA LEU A 107 -6.11 7.59 3.56
C LEU A 107 -4.93 8.32 4.22
N GLU A 108 -4.98 9.66 4.26
CA GLU A 108 -3.96 10.48 4.91
C GLU A 108 -3.90 10.27 6.43
N ALA A 109 -5.06 10.12 7.09
CA ALA A 109 -5.12 9.88 8.54
C ALA A 109 -4.41 8.59 8.95
N ARG A 110 -4.46 7.55 8.11
CA ARG A 110 -3.78 6.26 8.37
C ARG A 110 -2.32 6.23 7.88
N ASP A 111 -1.80 7.30 7.27
CA ASP A 111 -0.43 7.32 6.79
C ASP A 111 0.55 7.11 7.97
N LYS A 112 1.52 6.24 7.77
CA LYS A 112 2.52 5.90 8.79
C LYS A 112 3.26 7.12 9.33
N VAL A 113 3.44 8.17 8.51
CA VAL A 113 4.06 9.42 8.94
C VAL A 113 3.18 10.22 9.92
N ASN A 114 1.88 9.95 9.97
CA ASN A 114 0.93 10.62 10.85
C ASN A 114 0.53 9.78 12.07
N LEU A 115 0.99 8.53 12.15
CA LEU A 115 0.52 7.53 13.11
C LEU A 115 0.65 8.00 14.56
N PHE A 116 1.76 8.64 14.91
CA PHE A 116 1.98 9.12 16.28
C PHE A 116 1.01 10.24 16.65
N ASN A 117 0.79 11.20 15.76
CA ASN A 117 -0.17 12.29 15.98
C ASN A 117 -1.61 11.77 16.04
N PHE A 118 -1.96 10.83 15.16
CA PHE A 118 -3.25 10.16 15.19
C PHE A 118 -3.48 9.43 16.52
N GLY A 119 -2.49 8.69 17.00
CA GLY A 119 -2.55 8.02 18.30
C GLY A 119 -2.80 9.00 19.45
N LYS A 120 -2.09 10.11 19.49
CA LYS A 120 -2.29 11.17 20.49
C LYS A 120 -3.71 11.76 20.46
N GLN A 121 -4.23 12.06 19.27
CA GLN A 121 -5.58 12.62 19.10
C GLN A 121 -6.67 11.69 19.59
N HIS A 122 -6.46 10.38 19.49
CA HIS A 122 -7.45 9.36 19.83
C HIS A 122 -7.16 8.61 21.14
N ASN A 123 -6.21 9.11 21.96
CA ASN A 123 -5.79 8.48 23.20
C ASN A 123 -5.35 7.01 23.04
N LEU A 124 -4.70 6.69 21.91
CA LEU A 124 -4.12 5.38 21.64
C LEU A 124 -2.63 5.39 21.99
N LEU A 125 -2.17 4.32 22.59
CA LEU A 125 -0.72 4.11 22.82
C LEU A 125 -0.06 3.72 21.51
N VAL A 126 0.74 4.62 20.99
CA VAL A 126 1.53 4.43 19.76
C VAL A 126 2.98 4.73 20.08
N PRO A 127 3.93 3.91 19.60
CA PRO A 127 5.35 4.20 19.76
C PRO A 127 5.71 5.58 19.20
N GLU A 128 6.53 6.32 19.90
CA GLU A 128 7.05 7.60 19.38
C GLU A 128 7.83 7.38 18.09
N ASP A 129 7.71 8.33 17.18
CA ASP A 129 8.47 8.34 15.94
C ASP A 129 9.10 9.71 15.64
N ARG A 130 10.05 9.69 14.73
CA ARG A 130 10.65 10.86 14.10
C ARG A 130 10.74 10.63 12.61
N ILE A 131 10.33 11.64 11.88
CA ILE A 131 10.45 11.67 10.42
C ILE A 131 11.75 12.36 10.09
N ILE A 132 12.65 11.65 9.42
CA ILE A 132 13.97 12.16 9.07
C ILE A 132 14.18 12.18 7.56
N TYR A 133 14.94 13.18 7.12
CA TYR A 133 15.31 13.37 5.72
C TYR A 133 16.82 13.21 5.50
N LYS A 134 17.58 13.14 6.57
CA LYS A 134 19.05 13.03 6.55
C LYS A 134 19.51 11.92 7.46
N VAL A 135 20.55 11.21 7.05
CA VAL A 135 21.13 10.10 7.83
C VAL A 135 21.78 10.57 9.13
N GLU A 136 22.26 11.81 9.17
CA GLU A 136 22.87 12.43 10.33
C GLU A 136 21.91 12.55 11.51
N ASP A 137 20.61 12.70 11.25
CA ASP A 137 19.57 12.83 12.27
C ASP A 137 19.42 11.54 13.11
N LEU A 138 19.84 10.39 12.59
CA LEU A 138 19.74 9.09 13.27
C LEU A 138 20.40 9.09 14.65
N LYS A 139 21.55 9.76 14.80
CA LYS A 139 22.26 9.80 16.08
C LYS A 139 21.41 10.46 17.17
N SER A 140 20.82 11.61 16.87
CA SER A 140 19.96 12.33 17.82
C SER A 140 18.71 11.54 18.19
N VAL A 141 18.15 10.78 17.25
CA VAL A 141 16.97 9.93 17.48
C VAL A 141 17.34 8.74 18.38
N ILE A 142 18.50 8.11 18.16
CA ILE A 142 18.98 7.02 19.00
C ILE A 142 19.27 7.55 20.42
N ASP A 143 19.88 8.73 20.56
CA ASP A 143 20.12 9.34 21.85
C ASP A 143 18.82 9.62 22.62
N GLN A 144 17.73 9.91 21.90
CA GLN A 144 16.40 10.16 22.47
C GLN A 144 15.65 8.87 22.83
N PHE A 145 15.59 7.88 21.93
CA PHE A 145 14.77 6.69 22.08
C PHE A 145 15.50 5.52 22.72
N GLY A 146 16.82 5.54 22.75
CA GLY A 146 17.65 4.39 23.08
C GLY A 146 17.78 3.42 21.92
N SER A 147 18.46 2.30 22.17
CA SER A 147 18.55 1.17 21.22
C SER A 147 17.85 -0.06 21.79
N PRO A 148 17.23 -0.90 20.94
CA PRO A 148 17.11 -0.77 19.49
C PRO A 148 16.06 0.26 19.05
N ILE A 149 16.15 0.69 17.79
CA ILE A 149 15.15 1.49 17.09
C ILE A 149 14.60 0.74 15.86
N VAL A 150 13.47 1.20 15.34
CA VAL A 150 12.90 0.66 14.09
C VAL A 150 13.00 1.71 13.00
N VAL A 151 13.71 1.39 11.91
CA VAL A 151 13.85 2.25 10.73
C VAL A 151 12.88 1.75 9.66
N LYS A 152 11.95 2.59 9.20
CA LYS A 152 10.86 2.23 8.30
C LYS A 152 10.86 3.08 7.04
N GLY A 153 10.57 2.46 5.90
CA GLY A 153 10.17 3.17 4.69
C GLY A 153 8.74 3.72 4.79
N LYS A 154 8.45 4.74 4.01
CA LYS A 154 7.11 5.34 3.96
C LYS A 154 6.01 4.31 3.66
N TYR A 155 6.26 3.42 2.71
CA TYR A 155 5.26 2.44 2.27
C TYR A 155 5.48 1.06 2.88
N TYR A 156 6.65 0.50 2.68
CA TYR A 156 6.97 -0.88 3.03
C TYR A 156 8.32 -0.98 3.72
N GLU A 157 8.56 -2.15 4.28
CA GLU A 157 9.76 -2.55 4.99
C GLU A 157 10.01 -1.79 6.31
N ALA A 158 10.45 -2.55 7.28
CA ALA A 158 10.92 -2.08 8.58
C ALA A 158 12.15 -2.89 8.98
N VAL A 159 13.13 -2.22 9.56
CA VAL A 159 14.38 -2.84 10.02
C VAL A 159 14.60 -2.46 11.48
N VAL A 160 14.75 -3.46 12.35
CA VAL A 160 15.21 -3.24 13.73
C VAL A 160 16.71 -3.02 13.70
N ALA A 161 17.17 -1.91 14.25
CA ALA A 161 18.57 -1.53 14.30
C ALA A 161 19.03 -1.39 15.76
N HIS A 162 20.04 -2.16 16.13
CA HIS A 162 20.64 -2.17 17.48
C HIS A 162 21.83 -1.23 17.61
N THR A 163 22.38 -0.78 16.48
CA THR A 163 23.52 0.15 16.43
C THR A 163 23.28 1.26 15.43
N LEU A 164 23.99 2.38 15.58
CA LEU A 164 23.95 3.49 14.64
C LEU A 164 24.32 3.02 13.21
N GLU A 165 25.32 2.17 13.07
CA GLU A 165 25.74 1.65 11.77
C GLU A 165 24.63 0.83 11.09
N GLN A 166 23.94 -0.03 11.85
CA GLN A 166 22.78 -0.78 11.31
C GLN A 166 21.65 0.16 10.90
N ALA A 167 21.38 1.21 11.68
CA ALA A 167 20.38 2.22 11.35
C ALA A 167 20.73 3.01 10.08
N GLN A 168 21.99 3.42 9.91
CA GLN A 168 22.48 4.10 8.70
C GLN A 168 22.36 3.21 7.46
N LYS A 169 22.74 1.94 7.58
CA LYS A 169 22.59 0.96 6.48
C LYS A 169 21.12 0.77 6.09
N ALA A 170 20.23 0.67 7.08
CA ALA A 170 18.80 0.59 6.86
C ALA A 170 18.24 1.86 6.21
N PHE A 171 18.65 3.05 6.66
CA PHE A 171 18.27 4.33 6.07
C PHE A 171 18.60 4.38 4.58
N HIS A 172 19.85 4.12 4.20
CA HIS A 172 20.28 4.17 2.80
C HIS A 172 19.57 3.12 1.94
N LYS A 173 19.37 1.91 2.46
CA LYS A 173 18.63 0.85 1.75
C LYS A 173 17.19 1.29 1.46
N LEU A 174 16.49 1.79 2.49
CA LEU A 174 15.10 2.19 2.38
C LEU A 174 14.92 3.46 1.54
N GLN A 175 15.84 4.43 1.67
CA GLN A 175 15.87 5.63 0.84
C GLN A 175 16.05 5.29 -0.65
N ALA A 176 16.97 4.39 -0.98
CA ALA A 176 17.21 3.98 -2.36
C ALA A 176 15.99 3.28 -2.98
N LYS A 177 15.23 2.54 -2.17
CA LYS A 177 14.09 1.75 -2.65
C LYS A 177 12.76 2.52 -2.64
N TRP A 178 12.52 3.31 -1.60
CA TRP A 178 11.22 3.94 -1.33
C TRP A 178 11.24 5.46 -1.32
N GLY A 179 12.43 6.06 -1.41
CA GLY A 179 12.61 7.51 -1.30
C GLY A 179 12.52 8.01 0.15
N LEU A 180 12.46 9.32 0.29
CA LEU A 180 12.26 10.02 1.56
C LEU A 180 10.78 10.38 1.75
N PRO A 181 10.33 10.62 2.99
CA PRO A 181 11.08 10.53 4.24
C PRO A 181 11.30 9.11 4.74
N ILE A 182 12.22 8.95 5.68
CA ILE A 182 12.39 7.74 6.50
C ILE A 182 11.76 7.98 7.87
N ILE A 183 11.05 6.98 8.38
CA ILE A 183 10.44 7.00 9.70
C ILE A 183 11.33 6.23 10.66
N VAL A 184 11.73 6.85 11.75
CA VAL A 184 12.47 6.19 12.83
C VAL A 184 11.58 6.14 14.05
N GLN A 185 11.29 4.93 14.52
CA GLN A 185 10.32 4.68 15.57
C GLN A 185 10.98 4.01 16.77
N GLN A 186 10.49 4.34 17.95
CA GLN A 186 10.82 3.64 19.20
C GLN A 186 10.52 2.15 19.06
N PHE A 187 11.45 1.29 19.47
CA PHE A 187 11.22 -0.14 19.53
C PHE A 187 10.41 -0.51 20.77
N ILE A 188 9.33 -1.23 20.57
CA ILE A 188 8.53 -1.79 21.68
C ILE A 188 8.77 -3.29 21.72
N ASN A 189 9.27 -3.77 22.84
CA ASN A 189 9.44 -5.20 23.07
C ASN A 189 8.09 -5.82 23.44
N GLY A 190 7.66 -6.82 22.68
CA GLY A 190 6.36 -7.47 22.89
C GLY A 190 6.09 -8.56 21.86
N THR A 191 4.93 -9.19 21.98
CA THR A 191 4.44 -10.16 20.98
C THR A 191 3.70 -9.40 19.88
N GLU A 192 4.12 -9.62 18.64
CA GLU A 192 3.44 -9.02 17.48
C GLU A 192 2.11 -9.73 17.24
N ILE A 193 1.04 -8.92 17.11
CA ILE A 193 -0.30 -9.39 16.79
C ILE A 193 -0.81 -8.59 15.59
N ASN A 194 -1.33 -9.28 14.58
CA ASN A 194 -1.97 -8.66 13.44
C ASN A 194 -3.49 -8.84 13.55
N ILE A 195 -4.23 -7.75 13.42
CA ILE A 195 -5.70 -7.75 13.46
C ILE A 195 -6.21 -7.29 12.12
N ALA A 196 -7.08 -8.08 11.51
CA ALA A 196 -7.89 -7.68 10.36
C ALA A 196 -9.35 -7.58 10.81
N ALA A 197 -10.01 -6.47 10.47
CA ALA A 197 -11.41 -6.22 10.83
C ALA A 197 -12.13 -5.54 9.64
N LEU A 198 -13.42 -5.85 9.51
CA LEU A 198 -14.36 -5.23 8.58
C LEU A 198 -15.46 -4.52 9.38
#